data_131749ca4d75da90461c4e3e30c4d883
#
_entry.id   131749ca4d75da90461c4e3e30c4d883
#
_cell.length_a   1.000
_cell.length_b   1.000
_cell.length_c   1.000
_cell.angle_alpha   90.00
_cell.angle_beta   90.00
_cell.angle_gamma   90.00
#
_symmetry.space_group_name_H-M   'P 1'
#
loop_
_entity.id
_entity.type
_entity.pdbx_description
1 polymer ?
#
loop_
_entity_poly.entity_id
_entity_poly.type
_entity_poly.pdbx_seq_one_letter_code
_entity_poly.pdbx_strand_id
1 'polypeptide(L)'
;MFKTIDTNQKDVKLTVFSSDEKSFMVTATLVEKAGHAFLINSKFTQSDSKEIVEYLKKNDLSLDKIFITHGDPDYYFGLENIKTAYPEAIAYATESTVEHIIHSVLGKLKVWKDALGENAPSNVVLPQVFKENTIDFQGLTFELVGLDHYRTSLFNKELKVLIGGIDVFNEIHVFLADTSSKAAMEAWIENLKVLQALHADIIVPSHGSIEKSLNNQALTATMDYLRTAVQASEESGTSKDFVAKLEAAYPDYANKGVLELSAKVVTKEMPWG
;
A
#
# COMPACT_ATOMS: atom_id res chain seq x y z
N MET A 1 -9.76 6.81 9.40
CA MET A 1 -10.94 5.90 9.32
C MET A 1 -10.47 4.46 9.35
N PHE A 2 -11.17 3.55 10.04
CA PHE A 2 -10.80 2.12 9.99
C PHE A 2 -12.03 1.20 9.94
N LYS A 3 -11.78 -0.03 9.48
CA LYS A 3 -12.77 -1.11 9.41
C LYS A 3 -12.17 -2.39 9.98
N THR A 4 -12.90 -3.03 10.89
CA THR A 4 -12.53 -4.35 11.41
C THR A 4 -13.20 -5.44 10.61
N ILE A 5 -12.45 -6.47 10.26
CA ILE A 5 -12.85 -7.59 9.43
C ILE A 5 -12.63 -8.88 10.25
N ASP A 6 -13.68 -9.66 10.38
CA ASP A 6 -13.57 -10.99 10.97
C ASP A 6 -12.95 -11.95 9.94
N THR A 7 -12.02 -12.78 10.40
CA THR A 7 -11.42 -13.84 9.58
C THR A 7 -12.18 -15.16 9.75
N ASN A 8 -11.76 -16.20 9.05
CA ASN A 8 -12.24 -17.56 9.24
C ASN A 8 -11.81 -18.19 10.59
N GLN A 9 -10.90 -17.55 11.34
CA GLN A 9 -10.49 -17.90 12.71
C GLN A 9 -11.04 -16.85 13.68
N LYS A 10 -11.88 -17.26 14.62
CA LYS A 10 -12.59 -16.36 15.55
C LYS A 10 -11.69 -15.55 16.48
N ASP A 11 -10.48 -16.02 16.73
CA ASP A 11 -9.48 -15.39 17.59
C ASP A 11 -8.52 -14.47 16.81
N VAL A 12 -8.74 -14.30 15.49
CA VAL A 12 -7.93 -13.45 14.61
C VAL A 12 -8.81 -12.38 13.98
N LYS A 13 -8.45 -11.13 14.17
CA LYS A 13 -9.08 -9.97 13.52
C LYS A 13 -8.10 -9.23 12.62
N LEU A 14 -8.63 -8.61 11.58
CA LEU A 14 -7.93 -7.63 10.80
C LEU A 14 -8.57 -6.26 11.02
N THR A 15 -7.77 -5.26 11.39
CA THR A 15 -8.24 -3.87 11.42
C THR A 15 -7.49 -3.10 10.35
N VAL A 16 -8.22 -2.66 9.34
CA VAL A 16 -7.68 -1.92 8.19
C VAL A 16 -7.95 -0.45 8.38
N PHE A 17 -6.89 0.34 8.43
CA PHE A 17 -6.93 1.79 8.49
C PHE A 17 -6.78 2.36 7.08
N SER A 18 -7.62 3.29 6.68
CA SER A 18 -7.49 4.02 5.42
C SER A 18 -7.32 5.51 5.70
N SER A 19 -6.48 6.15 4.90
CA SER A 19 -6.32 7.60 4.88
C SER A 19 -7.37 8.26 3.96
N ASP A 20 -7.43 9.58 3.95
CA ASP A 20 -8.21 10.34 2.98
C ASP A 20 -7.48 10.47 1.62
N GLU A 21 -8.10 11.15 0.65
CA GLU A 21 -7.51 11.36 -0.68
C GLU A 21 -6.22 12.17 -0.66
N LYS A 22 -6.01 13.05 0.35
CA LYS A 22 -4.78 13.84 0.47
C LYS A 22 -3.57 12.98 0.86
N SER A 23 -3.83 11.84 1.47
CA SER A 23 -2.86 10.79 1.77
C SER A 23 -3.05 9.58 0.86
N PHE A 24 -3.51 9.80 -0.38
CA PHE A 24 -3.65 8.79 -1.45
C PHE A 24 -4.54 7.60 -1.09
N MET A 25 -5.39 7.73 -0.08
CA MET A 25 -6.20 6.64 0.47
C MET A 25 -5.36 5.40 0.81
N VAL A 26 -4.10 5.61 1.24
CA VAL A 26 -3.20 4.51 1.62
C VAL A 26 -3.75 3.76 2.83
N THR A 27 -3.54 2.45 2.86
CA THR A 27 -3.98 1.59 3.95
C THR A 27 -2.82 1.13 4.83
N ALA A 28 -3.14 0.85 6.08
CA ALA A 28 -2.33 0.05 6.98
C ALA A 28 -3.22 -1.00 7.64
N THR A 29 -2.67 -2.18 7.92
CA THR A 29 -3.45 -3.30 8.46
C THR A 29 -2.84 -3.80 9.76
N LEU A 30 -3.65 -3.89 10.82
CA LEU A 30 -3.32 -4.66 12.01
C LEU A 30 -3.88 -6.07 11.88
N VAL A 31 -3.04 -7.07 12.13
CA VAL A 31 -3.45 -8.43 12.43
C VAL A 31 -3.42 -8.58 13.94
N GLU A 32 -4.56 -8.91 14.54
CA GLU A 32 -4.75 -8.98 15.99
C GLU A 32 -5.01 -10.42 16.40
N LYS A 33 -4.25 -10.93 17.38
CA LYS A 33 -4.43 -12.26 17.97
C LYS A 33 -3.93 -12.30 19.40
N ALA A 34 -4.72 -12.84 20.33
CA ALA A 34 -4.35 -13.10 21.73
C ALA A 34 -3.78 -11.85 22.48
N GLY A 35 -4.28 -10.65 22.21
CA GLY A 35 -3.80 -9.41 22.85
C GLY A 35 -2.54 -8.83 22.19
N HIS A 36 -2.06 -9.43 21.10
CA HIS A 36 -0.91 -9.00 20.32
C HIS A 36 -1.33 -8.45 18.96
N ALA A 37 -0.48 -7.63 18.36
CA ALA A 37 -0.69 -7.02 17.05
C ALA A 37 0.56 -7.12 16.18
N PHE A 38 0.34 -7.36 14.89
CA PHE A 38 1.30 -7.25 13.80
C PHE A 38 0.80 -6.17 12.83
N LEU A 39 1.57 -5.11 12.62
CA LEU A 39 1.20 -4.00 11.74
C LEU A 39 1.86 -4.15 10.37
N ILE A 40 1.08 -4.03 9.32
CA ILE A 40 1.54 -3.96 7.94
C ILE A 40 1.33 -2.52 7.45
N ASN A 41 2.41 -1.83 7.09
CA ASN A 41 2.52 -0.42 6.73
C ASN A 41 2.16 0.54 7.89
N SER A 42 2.55 1.81 7.77
CA SER A 42 2.41 2.76 8.87
C SER A 42 1.71 4.07 8.49
N LYS A 43 1.21 4.16 7.26
CA LYS A 43 0.57 5.33 6.67
C LYS A 43 1.51 6.52 6.43
N PHE A 44 0.98 7.60 5.84
CA PHE A 44 1.74 8.71 5.30
C PHE A 44 2.02 9.83 6.32
N THR A 45 0.98 10.27 7.01
CA THR A 45 1.06 11.45 7.88
C THR A 45 1.20 11.08 9.35
N GLN A 46 1.69 12.04 10.15
CA GLN A 46 1.75 11.86 11.60
C GLN A 46 0.34 11.73 12.21
N SER A 47 -0.65 12.45 11.70
CA SER A 47 -2.03 12.32 12.15
C SER A 47 -2.63 10.94 11.78
N ASP A 48 -2.34 10.42 10.59
CA ASP A 48 -2.80 9.10 10.17
C ASP A 48 -2.26 7.97 11.04
N SER A 49 -0.95 8.00 11.33
CA SER A 49 -0.31 6.98 12.16
C SER A 49 -0.69 7.07 13.64
N LYS A 50 -1.05 8.29 14.11
CA LYS A 50 -1.58 8.50 15.46
C LYS A 50 -2.88 7.74 15.69
N GLU A 51 -3.75 7.65 14.67
CA GLU A 51 -4.99 6.84 14.74
C GLU A 51 -4.69 5.37 15.05
N ILE A 52 -3.62 4.80 14.47
CA ILE A 52 -3.17 3.42 14.74
C ILE A 52 -2.71 3.28 16.20
N VAL A 53 -1.89 4.23 16.68
CA VAL A 53 -1.41 4.23 18.08
C VAL A 53 -2.56 4.34 19.08
N GLU A 54 -3.54 5.20 18.81
CA GLU A 54 -4.73 5.36 19.65
C GLU A 54 -5.57 4.08 19.68
N TYR A 55 -5.74 3.42 18.54
CA TYR A 55 -6.45 2.14 18.45
C TYR A 55 -5.75 1.05 19.28
N LEU A 56 -4.43 0.90 19.10
CA LEU A 56 -3.64 -0.09 19.85
C LEU A 56 -3.77 0.13 21.38
N LYS A 57 -3.64 1.36 21.84
CA LYS A 57 -3.78 1.73 23.27
C LYS A 57 -5.19 1.48 23.80
N LYS A 58 -6.21 1.87 23.04
CA LYS A 58 -7.62 1.70 23.41
C LYS A 58 -8.02 0.24 23.58
N ASN A 59 -7.41 -0.65 22.78
CA ASN A 59 -7.71 -2.08 22.80
C ASN A 59 -6.69 -2.89 23.61
N ASP A 60 -5.78 -2.25 24.34
CA ASP A 60 -4.74 -2.88 25.17
C ASP A 60 -3.91 -3.92 24.38
N LEU A 61 -3.51 -3.56 23.15
CA LEU A 61 -2.76 -4.43 22.25
C LEU A 61 -1.26 -4.17 22.38
N SER A 62 -0.49 -5.25 22.50
CA SER A 62 0.97 -5.23 22.38
C SER A 62 1.36 -5.28 20.90
N LEU A 63 2.10 -4.30 20.43
CA LEU A 63 2.62 -4.32 19.05
C LEU A 63 3.95 -5.07 19.02
N ASP A 64 3.97 -6.25 18.41
CA ASP A 64 5.15 -7.11 18.38
C ASP A 64 6.09 -6.75 17.23
N LYS A 65 5.55 -6.55 16.03
CA LYS A 65 6.32 -6.27 14.82
C LYS A 65 5.55 -5.44 13.81
N ILE A 66 6.30 -4.83 12.92
CA ILE A 66 5.81 -4.02 11.80
C ILE A 66 6.48 -4.52 10.53
N PHE A 67 5.75 -4.59 9.43
CA PHE A 67 6.33 -4.87 8.12
C PHE A 67 5.95 -3.77 7.13
N ILE A 68 6.94 -3.19 6.48
CA ILE A 68 6.77 -2.17 5.44
C ILE A 68 6.89 -2.86 4.08
N THR A 69 5.81 -2.83 3.31
CA THR A 69 5.71 -3.57 2.05
C THR A 69 6.29 -2.83 0.86
N HIS A 70 6.49 -1.51 0.96
CA HIS A 70 6.96 -0.68 -0.14
C HIS A 70 7.76 0.53 0.35
N GLY A 71 8.64 1.06 -0.50
CA GLY A 71 9.56 2.15 -0.16
C GLY A 71 9.04 3.56 -0.39
N ASP A 72 7.75 3.76 -0.69
CA ASP A 72 7.15 5.08 -0.80
C ASP A 72 6.76 5.66 0.57
N PRO A 73 6.81 7.00 0.73
CA PRO A 73 6.61 7.67 2.02
C PRO A 73 5.30 7.33 2.72
N ASP A 74 4.26 7.11 1.97
CA ASP A 74 2.93 6.79 2.47
C ASP A 74 2.83 5.38 3.10
N TYR A 75 3.86 4.56 2.95
CA TYR A 75 3.97 3.26 3.62
C TYR A 75 4.74 3.33 4.94
N TYR A 76 5.70 4.28 5.10
CA TYR A 76 6.64 4.24 6.23
C TYR A 76 6.83 5.55 7.02
N PHE A 77 6.37 6.72 6.54
CA PHE A 77 6.56 7.98 7.29
C PHE A 77 5.90 7.96 8.66
N GLY A 78 4.80 7.22 8.84
CA GLY A 78 4.12 7.06 10.11
C GLY A 78 4.90 6.23 11.15
N LEU A 79 6.00 5.57 10.78
CA LEU A 79 6.82 4.78 11.72
C LEU A 79 7.33 5.60 12.91
N GLU A 80 7.58 6.90 12.75
CA GLU A 80 8.03 7.76 13.82
C GLU A 80 7.09 7.73 15.04
N ASN A 81 5.79 7.97 14.84
CA ASN A 81 4.80 7.93 15.91
C ASN A 81 4.65 6.54 16.51
N ILE A 82 4.63 5.53 15.66
CA ILE A 82 4.43 4.15 16.09
C ILE A 82 5.61 3.69 16.93
N LYS A 83 6.85 3.95 16.49
CA LYS A 83 8.06 3.58 17.23
C LYS A 83 8.27 4.42 18.48
N THR A 84 7.77 5.66 18.52
CA THR A 84 7.75 6.47 19.74
C THR A 84 6.82 5.86 20.79
N ALA A 85 5.67 5.35 20.39
CA ALA A 85 4.69 4.74 21.29
C ALA A 85 5.03 3.27 21.66
N TYR A 86 5.65 2.55 20.75
CA TYR A 86 6.01 1.12 20.85
C TYR A 86 7.48 0.91 20.47
N PRO A 87 8.45 1.35 21.29
CA PRO A 87 9.88 1.31 20.96
C PRO A 87 10.42 -0.10 20.76
N GLU A 88 9.82 -1.11 21.42
CA GLU A 88 10.25 -2.51 21.33
C GLU A 88 9.76 -3.20 20.05
N ALA A 89 8.69 -2.72 19.39
CA ALA A 89 8.21 -3.28 18.15
C ALA A 89 9.27 -3.13 17.04
N ILE A 90 9.65 -4.23 16.39
CA ILE A 90 10.67 -4.18 15.33
C ILE A 90 9.98 -3.95 13.99
N ALA A 91 10.46 -2.93 13.26
CA ALA A 91 10.03 -2.65 11.89
C ALA A 91 10.94 -3.34 10.89
N TYR A 92 10.38 -4.10 9.96
CA TYR A 92 11.06 -4.85 8.91
C TYR A 92 10.60 -4.41 7.53
N ALA A 93 11.47 -4.59 6.53
CA ALA A 93 11.13 -4.53 5.11
C ALA A 93 12.10 -5.43 4.33
N THR A 94 11.77 -5.75 3.08
CA THR A 94 12.73 -6.46 2.20
C THR A 94 13.98 -5.61 1.97
N GLU A 95 15.08 -6.24 1.59
CA GLU A 95 16.34 -5.53 1.30
C GLU A 95 16.15 -4.46 0.23
N SER A 96 15.48 -4.79 -0.87
CA SER A 96 15.17 -3.85 -1.96
C SER A 96 14.32 -2.65 -1.51
N THR A 97 13.37 -2.86 -0.60
CA THR A 97 12.56 -1.78 -0.02
C THR A 97 13.41 -0.87 0.87
N VAL A 98 14.27 -1.44 1.73
CA VAL A 98 15.16 -0.64 2.59
C VAL A 98 16.15 0.17 1.76
N GLU A 99 16.76 -0.44 0.74
CA GLU A 99 17.67 0.25 -0.18
C GLU A 99 16.99 1.42 -0.90
N HIS A 100 15.77 1.20 -1.41
CA HIS A 100 15.00 2.28 -2.03
C HIS A 100 14.72 3.43 -1.05
N ILE A 101 14.29 3.13 0.18
CA ILE A 101 14.08 4.16 1.21
C ILE A 101 15.36 4.96 1.44
N ILE A 102 16.51 4.28 1.64
CA ILE A 102 17.80 4.94 1.90
C ILE A 102 18.17 5.90 0.74
N HIS A 103 18.00 5.46 -0.50
CA HIS A 103 18.38 6.27 -1.67
C HIS A 103 17.41 7.44 -1.93
N SER A 104 16.12 7.29 -1.61
CA SER A 104 15.08 8.26 -1.99
C SER A 104 14.64 9.20 -0.87
N VAL A 105 14.85 8.84 0.41
CA VAL A 105 14.23 9.52 1.57
C VAL A 105 14.51 11.02 1.64
N LEU A 106 15.73 11.47 1.34
CA LEU A 106 16.06 12.90 1.40
C LEU A 106 15.33 13.70 0.31
N GLY A 107 15.22 13.15 -0.88
CA GLY A 107 14.44 13.73 -1.98
C GLY A 107 12.95 13.79 -1.64
N LYS A 108 12.41 12.70 -1.13
CA LYS A 108 11.00 12.58 -0.73
C LYS A 108 10.66 13.53 0.44
N LEU A 109 11.51 13.66 1.44
CA LEU A 109 11.35 14.65 2.51
C LEU A 109 11.33 16.08 1.97
N LYS A 110 12.22 16.42 1.04
CA LYS A 110 12.25 17.75 0.42
C LYS A 110 10.96 18.07 -0.33
N VAL A 111 10.39 17.10 -1.03
CA VAL A 111 9.13 17.28 -1.78
C VAL A 111 7.93 17.39 -0.84
N TRP A 112 7.86 16.53 0.17
CA TRP A 112 6.65 16.39 0.99
C TRP A 112 6.61 17.26 2.23
N LYS A 113 7.76 17.75 2.75
CA LYS A 113 7.81 18.52 3.99
C LYS A 113 6.89 19.74 3.97
N ASP A 114 6.94 20.52 2.91
CA ASP A 114 6.13 21.73 2.80
C ASP A 114 4.64 21.42 2.61
N ALA A 115 4.33 20.37 1.84
CA ALA A 115 2.96 19.93 1.58
C ALA A 115 2.30 19.33 2.83
N LEU A 116 3.05 18.61 3.65
CA LEU A 116 2.56 17.96 4.87
C LEU A 116 2.60 18.90 6.09
N GLY A 117 3.49 19.92 6.10
CA GLY A 117 3.64 20.82 7.23
C GLY A 117 3.95 20.09 8.54
N GLU A 118 3.15 20.30 9.58
CA GLU A 118 3.28 19.62 10.88
C GLU A 118 3.00 18.12 10.84
N ASN A 119 2.37 17.62 9.77
CA ASN A 119 2.13 16.20 9.56
C ASN A 119 3.30 15.45 8.90
N ALA A 120 4.36 16.18 8.51
CA ALA A 120 5.59 15.54 8.04
C ALA A 120 6.35 14.88 9.21
N PRO A 121 7.06 13.76 8.98
CA PRO A 121 7.92 13.20 10.03
C PRO A 121 9.07 14.15 10.35
N SER A 122 9.42 14.27 11.62
CA SER A 122 10.61 14.98 12.09
C SER A 122 11.86 14.09 12.02
N ASN A 123 11.65 12.78 12.19
CA ASN A 123 12.66 11.75 12.05
C ASN A 123 12.15 10.61 11.18
N VAL A 124 12.97 10.13 10.26
CA VAL A 124 12.65 8.95 9.48
C VAL A 124 13.20 7.71 10.16
N VAL A 125 12.31 6.78 10.48
CA VAL A 125 12.68 5.47 11.02
C VAL A 125 12.91 4.52 9.85
N LEU A 126 14.12 3.96 9.76
CA LEU A 126 14.44 2.95 8.75
C LEU A 126 14.05 1.57 9.26
N PRO A 127 13.31 0.76 8.47
CA PRO A 127 13.08 -0.65 8.79
C PRO A 127 14.40 -1.44 8.76
N GLN A 128 14.47 -2.52 9.54
CA GLN A 128 15.54 -3.50 9.45
C GLN A 128 15.31 -4.41 8.23
N VAL A 129 16.40 -4.82 7.59
CA VAL A 129 16.34 -5.75 6.46
C VAL A 129 15.81 -7.10 6.92
N PHE A 130 14.74 -7.54 6.32
CA PHE A 130 14.15 -8.86 6.50
C PHE A 130 14.62 -9.79 5.38
N LYS A 131 15.27 -10.91 5.74
CA LYS A 131 15.90 -11.82 4.77
C LYS A 131 15.10 -13.12 4.55
N GLU A 132 14.10 -13.35 5.39
CA GLU A 132 13.27 -14.55 5.28
C GLU A 132 12.11 -14.32 4.30
N ASN A 133 11.53 -15.40 3.81
CA ASN A 133 10.35 -15.35 2.93
C ASN A 133 9.02 -15.45 3.69
N THR A 134 9.08 -15.66 5.00
CA THR A 134 7.89 -15.83 5.85
C THR A 134 8.05 -15.08 7.16
N ILE A 135 6.94 -14.52 7.64
CA ILE A 135 6.87 -13.82 8.93
C ILE A 135 5.92 -14.60 9.83
N ASP A 136 6.42 -15.08 10.96
CA ASP A 136 5.59 -15.72 11.98
C ASP A 136 5.05 -14.68 12.97
N PHE A 137 3.74 -14.78 13.27
CA PHE A 137 3.06 -13.96 14.27
C PHE A 137 2.01 -14.78 15.01
N GLN A 138 2.21 -15.02 16.30
CA GLN A 138 1.26 -15.73 17.19
C GLN A 138 0.75 -17.07 16.58
N GLY A 139 1.65 -17.84 15.96
CA GLY A 139 1.32 -19.10 15.29
C GLY A 139 0.68 -18.95 13.91
N LEU A 140 0.59 -17.75 13.37
CA LEU A 140 0.22 -17.48 11.98
C LEU A 140 1.48 -17.26 11.16
N THR A 141 1.57 -17.85 9.98
CA THR A 141 2.69 -17.63 9.04
C THR A 141 2.21 -16.82 7.85
N PHE A 142 2.86 -15.69 7.60
CA PHE A 142 2.63 -14.83 6.44
C PHE A 142 3.77 -15.02 5.45
N GLU A 143 3.43 -15.42 4.24
CA GLU A 143 4.38 -15.57 3.13
C GLU A 143 4.54 -14.21 2.42
N LEU A 144 5.78 -13.83 2.08
CA LEU A 144 6.07 -12.74 1.18
C LEU A 144 5.80 -13.22 -0.24
N VAL A 145 4.85 -12.58 -0.92
CA VAL A 145 4.37 -13.00 -2.26
C VAL A 145 4.45 -11.84 -3.26
N GLY A 146 4.53 -12.20 -4.53
CA GLY A 146 4.68 -11.31 -5.66
C GLY A 146 5.91 -11.67 -6.48
N LEU A 147 5.98 -11.19 -7.72
CA LEU A 147 7.11 -11.42 -8.63
C LEU A 147 8.29 -10.46 -8.38
N ASP A 148 8.03 -9.35 -7.68
CA ASP A 148 8.99 -8.31 -7.41
C ASP A 148 9.09 -8.07 -5.90
N HIS A 149 10.26 -8.31 -5.31
CA HIS A 149 10.50 -8.10 -3.88
C HIS A 149 10.41 -6.63 -3.44
N TYR A 150 10.46 -5.69 -4.36
CA TYR A 150 10.20 -4.28 -4.11
C TYR A 150 8.70 -3.97 -3.98
N ARG A 151 7.83 -4.83 -4.55
CA ARG A 151 6.36 -4.71 -4.57
C ARG A 151 5.72 -5.87 -3.80
N THR A 152 6.19 -6.10 -2.58
CA THR A 152 5.85 -7.27 -1.78
C THR A 152 4.44 -7.17 -1.19
N SER A 153 3.66 -8.23 -1.31
CA SER A 153 2.42 -8.46 -0.56
C SER A 153 2.61 -9.57 0.47
N LEU A 154 1.76 -9.62 1.48
CA LEU A 154 1.76 -10.67 2.51
C LEU A 154 0.54 -11.57 2.35
N PHE A 155 0.76 -12.87 2.30
CA PHE A 155 -0.31 -13.87 2.19
C PHE A 155 -0.29 -14.83 3.37
N ASN A 156 -1.44 -14.97 4.03
CA ASN A 156 -1.64 -16.04 5.01
C ASN A 156 -2.60 -17.08 4.42
N LYS A 157 -2.08 -18.29 4.22
CA LYS A 157 -2.80 -19.39 3.56
C LYS A 157 -3.97 -19.93 4.40
N GLU A 158 -3.81 -19.99 5.72
CA GLU A 158 -4.84 -20.53 6.63
C GLU A 158 -6.03 -19.58 6.75
N LEU A 159 -5.75 -18.29 6.88
CA LEU A 159 -6.76 -17.24 6.93
C LEU A 159 -7.33 -16.93 5.54
N LYS A 160 -6.64 -17.33 4.47
CA LYS A 160 -6.90 -16.92 3.08
C LYS A 160 -6.96 -15.40 2.94
N VAL A 161 -5.99 -14.73 3.52
CA VAL A 161 -5.87 -13.26 3.53
C VAL A 161 -4.66 -12.86 2.73
N LEU A 162 -4.86 -11.96 1.77
CA LEU A 162 -3.82 -11.22 1.06
C LEU A 162 -3.85 -9.77 1.54
N ILE A 163 -2.73 -9.29 2.09
CA ILE A 163 -2.54 -7.88 2.45
C ILE A 163 -1.59 -7.28 1.42
N GLY A 164 -2.13 -6.39 0.61
CA GLY A 164 -1.43 -5.86 -0.55
C GLY A 164 -0.26 -4.97 -0.19
N GLY A 165 0.81 -5.13 -0.96
CA GLY A 165 1.78 -4.10 -1.24
C GLY A 165 1.21 -3.15 -2.29
N ILE A 166 2.02 -2.35 -2.96
CA ILE A 166 1.57 -1.33 -3.93
C ILE A 166 0.81 -1.89 -5.15
N ASP A 167 0.60 -3.18 -5.24
CA ASP A 167 -0.01 -3.79 -6.44
C ASP A 167 -1.52 -3.71 -6.50
N VAL A 168 -2.23 -3.61 -5.37
CA VAL A 168 -3.69 -3.73 -5.33
C VAL A 168 -4.33 -2.39 -4.98
N PHE A 169 -5.16 -1.88 -5.88
CA PHE A 169 -5.94 -0.65 -5.73
C PHE A 169 -7.44 -0.97 -5.73
N ASN A 170 -8.22 -0.19 -5.00
CA ASN A 170 -9.66 -0.41 -4.89
C ASN A 170 -10.46 0.88 -5.13
N GLU A 171 -11.05 1.00 -6.32
CA GLU A 171 -11.90 2.12 -6.74
C GLU A 171 -11.25 3.51 -6.65
N ILE A 172 -9.97 3.59 -6.99
CA ILE A 172 -9.26 4.85 -7.18
C ILE A 172 -8.39 4.80 -8.43
N HIS A 173 -8.03 5.95 -8.98
CA HIS A 173 -7.05 6.02 -10.06
C HIS A 173 -5.69 5.54 -9.57
N VAL A 174 -5.10 4.62 -10.34
CA VAL A 174 -3.83 3.95 -10.02
C VAL A 174 -2.65 4.89 -10.29
N PHE A 175 -1.67 4.92 -9.40
CA PHE A 175 -0.43 5.66 -9.61
C PHE A 175 0.45 4.92 -10.62
N LEU A 176 0.63 5.51 -11.79
CA LEU A 176 1.36 4.90 -12.92
C LEU A 176 2.72 5.57 -13.19
N ALA A 177 3.12 6.60 -12.45
CA ALA A 177 4.35 7.32 -12.76
C ALA A 177 5.59 6.40 -12.67
N ASP A 178 5.67 5.55 -11.65
CA ASP A 178 6.78 4.60 -11.48
C ASP A 178 6.72 3.39 -12.44
N THR A 179 5.56 3.17 -13.08
CA THR A 179 5.30 2.06 -14.01
C THR A 179 4.74 2.56 -15.33
N SER A 180 5.27 3.67 -15.82
CA SER A 180 4.70 4.45 -16.91
C SER A 180 4.82 3.82 -18.31
N SER A 181 5.65 2.78 -18.49
CA SER A 181 5.78 2.09 -19.77
C SER A 181 4.75 0.97 -19.90
N LYS A 182 4.35 0.67 -21.16
CA LYS A 182 3.51 -0.48 -21.49
C LYS A 182 4.04 -1.77 -20.85
N ALA A 183 5.34 -2.05 -21.04
CA ALA A 183 5.97 -3.26 -20.51
C ALA A 183 5.89 -3.34 -18.97
N ALA A 184 6.05 -2.21 -18.27
CA ALA A 184 5.92 -2.17 -16.81
C ALA A 184 4.48 -2.42 -16.34
N MET A 185 3.48 -1.83 -17.02
CA MET A 185 2.06 -2.08 -16.72
C MET A 185 1.68 -3.55 -17.01
N GLU A 186 2.18 -4.14 -18.10
CA GLU A 186 1.95 -5.54 -18.43
C GLU A 186 2.62 -6.48 -17.40
N ALA A 187 3.84 -6.18 -16.95
CA ALA A 187 4.50 -6.92 -15.88
C ALA A 187 3.70 -6.85 -14.56
N TRP A 188 3.12 -5.70 -14.26
CA TRP A 188 2.23 -5.57 -13.11
C TRP A 188 0.97 -6.43 -13.23
N ILE A 189 0.35 -6.49 -14.42
CA ILE A 189 -0.78 -7.40 -14.67
C ILE A 189 -0.37 -8.87 -14.44
N GLU A 190 0.82 -9.29 -14.87
CA GLU A 190 1.30 -10.67 -14.61
C GLU A 190 1.49 -10.91 -13.10
N ASN A 191 2.01 -9.95 -12.35
CA ASN A 191 2.11 -10.06 -10.90
C ASN A 191 0.72 -10.22 -10.24
N LEU A 192 -0.27 -9.42 -10.67
CA LEU A 192 -1.64 -9.53 -10.15
C LEU A 192 -2.28 -10.90 -10.45
N LYS A 193 -1.95 -11.55 -11.58
CA LYS A 193 -2.40 -12.92 -11.87
C LYS A 193 -1.80 -13.93 -10.90
N VAL A 194 -0.52 -13.75 -10.53
CA VAL A 194 0.13 -14.60 -9.51
C VAL A 194 -0.57 -14.43 -8.16
N LEU A 195 -0.87 -13.19 -7.75
CA LEU A 195 -1.60 -12.92 -6.52
C LEU A 195 -3.03 -13.49 -6.57
N GLN A 196 -3.71 -13.42 -7.72
CA GLN A 196 -5.05 -13.99 -7.91
C GLN A 196 -5.06 -15.50 -7.77
N ALA A 197 -4.01 -16.20 -8.22
CA ALA A 197 -3.88 -17.65 -8.12
C ALA A 197 -3.71 -18.15 -6.68
N LEU A 198 -3.48 -17.28 -5.70
CA LEU A 198 -3.46 -17.62 -4.27
C LEU A 198 -4.85 -17.89 -3.70
N HIS A 199 -5.91 -17.53 -4.42
CA HIS A 199 -7.31 -17.72 -4.02
C HIS A 199 -7.63 -17.18 -2.62
N ALA A 200 -7.15 -15.98 -2.31
CA ALA A 200 -7.49 -15.30 -1.07
C ALA A 200 -8.98 -14.93 -1.02
N ASP A 201 -9.61 -15.14 0.13
CA ASP A 201 -11.01 -14.75 0.37
C ASP A 201 -11.11 -13.28 0.78
N ILE A 202 -10.10 -12.79 1.54
CA ILE A 202 -9.96 -11.39 1.94
C ILE A 202 -8.72 -10.81 1.26
N ILE A 203 -8.89 -9.69 0.57
CA ILE A 203 -7.82 -8.96 -0.09
C ILE A 203 -7.87 -7.51 0.37
N VAL A 204 -6.87 -7.11 1.12
CA VAL A 204 -6.72 -5.71 1.57
C VAL A 204 -5.89 -4.96 0.53
N PRO A 205 -6.46 -3.94 -0.15
CA PRO A 205 -5.71 -3.13 -1.10
C PRO A 205 -4.69 -2.25 -0.37
N SER A 206 -3.64 -1.85 -1.07
CA SER A 206 -2.70 -0.84 -0.56
C SER A 206 -3.29 0.56 -0.56
N HIS A 207 -4.14 0.84 -1.54
CA HIS A 207 -4.80 2.12 -1.72
C HIS A 207 -6.27 1.92 -2.08
N GLY A 208 -7.11 2.83 -1.60
CA GLY A 208 -8.50 2.92 -2.00
C GLY A 208 -9.50 2.68 -0.88
N SER A 209 -10.74 2.52 -1.28
CA SER A 209 -11.87 2.42 -0.35
C SER A 209 -11.86 1.10 0.41
N ILE A 210 -11.93 1.17 1.74
CA ILE A 210 -12.14 0.02 2.62
C ILE A 210 -13.63 -0.26 2.89
N GLU A 211 -14.52 0.63 2.48
CA GLU A 211 -15.97 0.44 2.59
C GLU A 211 -16.51 -0.55 1.56
N LYS A 212 -15.82 -0.67 0.45
CA LYS A 212 -16.14 -1.60 -0.64
C LYS A 212 -15.70 -3.03 -0.32
N SER A 213 -15.99 -3.95 -1.24
CA SER A 213 -15.63 -5.35 -1.08
C SER A 213 -14.12 -5.54 -1.06
N LEU A 214 -13.60 -6.12 0.02
CA LEU A 214 -12.19 -6.47 0.18
C LEU A 214 -11.97 -7.93 -0.23
N ASN A 215 -12.08 -8.21 -1.51
CA ASN A 215 -11.99 -9.56 -2.09
C ASN A 215 -11.33 -9.52 -3.47
N ASN A 216 -11.42 -10.62 -4.21
CA ASN A 216 -10.82 -10.77 -5.55
C ASN A 216 -11.26 -9.70 -6.56
N GLN A 217 -12.35 -8.97 -6.32
CA GLN A 217 -12.76 -7.87 -7.20
C GLN A 217 -11.72 -6.75 -7.27
N ALA A 218 -11.00 -6.46 -6.17
CA ALA A 218 -9.94 -5.46 -6.16
C ALA A 218 -8.79 -5.82 -7.11
N LEU A 219 -8.36 -7.10 -7.14
CA LEU A 219 -7.35 -7.57 -8.10
C LEU A 219 -7.83 -7.45 -9.54
N THR A 220 -9.06 -7.90 -9.81
CA THR A 220 -9.65 -7.83 -11.15
C THR A 220 -9.79 -6.38 -11.62
N ALA A 221 -10.31 -5.49 -10.75
CA ALA A 221 -10.47 -4.07 -11.06
C ALA A 221 -9.13 -3.39 -11.36
N THR A 222 -8.08 -3.70 -10.58
CA THR A 222 -6.73 -3.18 -10.84
C THR A 222 -6.18 -3.69 -12.18
N MET A 223 -6.34 -4.97 -12.49
CA MET A 223 -5.91 -5.52 -13.79
C MET A 223 -6.66 -4.87 -14.97
N ASP A 224 -7.97 -4.65 -14.83
CA ASP A 224 -8.77 -4.03 -15.89
C ASP A 224 -8.41 -2.55 -16.07
N TYR A 225 -8.14 -1.85 -14.97
CA TYR A 225 -7.60 -0.49 -15.03
C TYR A 225 -6.27 -0.43 -15.78
N LEU A 226 -5.33 -1.33 -15.47
CA LEU A 226 -4.03 -1.38 -16.14
C LEU A 226 -4.17 -1.70 -17.64
N ARG A 227 -5.07 -2.62 -18.03
CA ARG A 227 -5.35 -2.91 -19.45
C ARG A 227 -5.89 -1.67 -20.17
N THR A 228 -6.81 -0.95 -19.54
CA THR A 228 -7.33 0.30 -20.08
C THR A 228 -6.25 1.36 -20.19
N ALA A 229 -5.36 1.47 -19.19
CA ALA A 229 -4.24 2.40 -19.20
C ALA A 229 -3.22 2.06 -20.31
N VAL A 230 -2.92 0.79 -20.54
CA VAL A 230 -2.08 0.32 -21.64
C VAL A 230 -2.69 0.76 -22.98
N GLN A 231 -3.96 0.46 -23.22
CA GLN A 231 -4.65 0.86 -24.44
C GLN A 231 -4.65 2.40 -24.60
N ALA A 232 -5.00 3.13 -23.54
CA ALA A 232 -5.00 4.59 -23.54
C ALA A 232 -3.61 5.16 -23.85
N SER A 233 -2.53 4.55 -23.35
CA SER A 233 -1.15 5.00 -23.62
C SER A 233 -0.74 4.87 -25.07
N GLU A 234 -1.27 3.88 -25.79
CA GLU A 234 -1.02 3.67 -27.22
C GLU A 234 -1.85 4.60 -28.12
N GLU A 235 -3.03 4.99 -27.66
CA GLU A 235 -4.00 5.76 -28.43
C GLU A 235 -4.00 7.27 -28.12
N SER A 236 -3.30 7.71 -27.07
CA SER A 236 -3.30 9.12 -26.64
C SER A 236 -2.04 9.84 -27.07
N GLY A 237 -2.22 10.98 -27.75
CA GLY A 237 -1.12 11.85 -28.10
C GLY A 237 -0.73 12.84 -27.00
N THR A 238 -1.61 13.05 -26.01
CA THR A 238 -1.42 14.00 -24.91
C THR A 238 -1.89 13.43 -23.57
N SER A 239 -1.39 14.00 -22.46
CA SER A 239 -1.86 13.66 -21.12
C SER A 239 -3.36 13.93 -20.94
N LYS A 240 -3.86 14.99 -21.57
CA LYS A 240 -5.28 15.33 -21.55
C LYS A 240 -6.15 14.25 -22.18
N ASP A 241 -5.71 13.70 -23.33
CA ASP A 241 -6.44 12.61 -24.01
C ASP A 241 -6.40 11.33 -23.17
N PHE A 242 -5.25 11.03 -22.54
CA PHE A 242 -5.11 9.90 -21.64
C PHE A 242 -6.06 10.02 -20.43
N VAL A 243 -6.08 11.17 -19.75
CA VAL A 243 -6.98 11.45 -18.62
C VAL A 243 -8.44 11.27 -19.05
N ALA A 244 -8.84 11.87 -20.18
CA ALA A 244 -10.23 11.78 -20.65
C ALA A 244 -10.70 10.33 -20.89
N LYS A 245 -9.81 9.45 -21.40
CA LYS A 245 -10.13 8.04 -21.60
C LYS A 245 -10.30 7.29 -20.28
N LEU A 246 -9.41 7.52 -19.30
CA LEU A 246 -9.48 6.87 -18.01
C LEU A 246 -10.68 7.35 -17.19
N GLU A 247 -10.98 8.66 -17.19
CA GLU A 247 -12.17 9.21 -16.53
C GLU A 247 -13.48 8.72 -17.19
N ALA A 248 -13.50 8.54 -18.51
CA ALA A 248 -14.67 7.97 -19.19
C ALA A 248 -14.90 6.51 -18.81
N ALA A 249 -13.84 5.72 -18.62
CA ALA A 249 -13.92 4.32 -18.22
C ALA A 249 -14.19 4.15 -16.70
N TYR A 250 -13.72 5.08 -15.88
CA TYR A 250 -13.77 5.03 -14.41
C TYR A 250 -14.23 6.37 -13.81
N PRO A 251 -15.48 6.82 -14.11
CA PRO A 251 -15.94 8.17 -13.75
C PRO A 251 -16.02 8.43 -12.25
N ASP A 252 -16.25 7.38 -11.46
CA ASP A 252 -16.44 7.45 -10.01
C ASP A 252 -15.16 7.19 -9.20
N TYR A 253 -14.02 6.96 -9.88
CA TYR A 253 -12.76 6.72 -9.17
C TYR A 253 -12.22 8.01 -8.57
N ALA A 254 -11.76 7.91 -7.31
CA ALA A 254 -11.13 8.98 -6.57
C ALA A 254 -9.66 9.23 -7.05
N ASN A 255 -9.00 10.22 -6.48
CA ASN A 255 -7.59 10.54 -6.76
C ASN A 255 -7.30 11.02 -8.20
N LYS A 256 -8.13 11.90 -8.75
CA LYS A 256 -7.93 12.46 -10.10
C LYS A 256 -6.59 13.16 -10.28
N GLY A 257 -6.06 13.81 -9.24
CA GLY A 257 -4.72 14.42 -9.28
C GLY A 257 -3.60 13.40 -9.52
N VAL A 258 -3.75 12.18 -9.00
CA VAL A 258 -2.83 11.06 -9.26
C VAL A 258 -2.90 10.64 -10.74
N LEU A 259 -4.10 10.58 -11.32
CA LEU A 259 -4.29 10.30 -12.73
C LEU A 259 -3.63 11.38 -13.61
N GLU A 260 -3.84 12.67 -13.31
CA GLU A 260 -3.25 13.79 -14.07
C GLU A 260 -1.71 13.75 -14.05
N LEU A 261 -1.11 13.46 -12.88
CA LEU A 261 0.33 13.29 -12.74
C LEU A 261 0.82 12.10 -13.57
N SER A 262 0.20 10.92 -13.36
CA SER A 262 0.53 9.70 -14.10
C SER A 262 0.43 9.88 -15.60
N ALA A 263 -0.61 10.57 -16.07
CA ALA A 263 -0.82 10.85 -17.49
C ALA A 263 0.34 11.62 -18.11
N LYS A 264 0.85 12.67 -17.44
CA LYS A 264 2.00 13.45 -17.93
C LYS A 264 3.27 12.61 -18.04
N VAL A 265 3.47 11.68 -17.11
CA VAL A 265 4.64 10.79 -17.15
C VAL A 265 4.49 9.73 -18.26
N VAL A 266 3.31 9.08 -18.34
CA VAL A 266 3.00 8.06 -19.35
C VAL A 266 3.13 8.63 -20.76
N THR A 267 2.64 9.85 -21.01
CA THR A 267 2.73 10.52 -22.32
C THR A 267 4.06 11.24 -22.56
N LYS A 268 5.01 11.16 -21.62
CA LYS A 268 6.35 11.78 -21.68
C LYS A 268 6.32 13.33 -21.72
N GLU A 269 5.25 13.94 -21.27
CA GLU A 269 5.15 15.40 -21.09
C GLU A 269 5.91 15.87 -19.85
N MET A 270 6.20 14.97 -18.91
CA MET A 270 6.96 15.22 -17.69
C MET A 270 7.98 14.09 -17.44
N PRO A 271 9.26 14.42 -17.15
CA PRO A 271 10.21 13.41 -16.67
C PRO A 271 9.81 12.95 -15.27
N TRP A 272 10.15 11.71 -14.91
CA TRP A 272 9.90 11.12 -13.62
C TRP A 272 11.11 10.28 -13.17
N GLY A 273 11.45 10.35 -11.83
CA GLY A 273 12.60 9.67 -11.22
C GLY A 273 13.71 10.60 -10.81
#